data_69d7f05cb0d8f2efaff5c36372668da7
#
_entry.id   69d7f05cb0d8f2efaff5c36372668da7
#
_cell.length_a   1.000
_cell.length_b   1.000
_cell.length_c   1.000
_cell.angle_alpha   90.00
_cell.angle_beta   90.00
_cell.angle_gamma   90.00
#
_symmetry.space_group_name_H-M   'P 1'
#
loop_
_entity.id
_entity.type
_entity.pdbx_description
1 polymer ?
#
loop_
_entity_poly.entity_id
_entity_poly.type
_entity_poly.pdbx_seq_one_letter_code
_entity_poly.pdbx_strand_id
1 'polypeptide(L)'
;MNTTELIAIDVHTHAEVSCWNPFDAYGEEYDRAADKYFGSNRRPTIDETVAYYREKKIGLVMFTVDSEAQLGRRRIPNEEICEAAKKNADMMIAFASIDPHKGRMGAREARRLIEEHGVKGFKFHPTVQGFLPYDRMAWPIYEVIAEHQLPAIFHSGHSGIGSGMRCGGGLR
;
A
#
# COMPACT_ATOMS: atom_id res chain seq x y z
N MET A 1 -3.89 -7.43 -16.91
CA MET A 1 -2.89 -8.48 -16.59
C MET A 1 -3.07 -9.65 -17.56
N ASN A 2 -2.00 -10.14 -18.13
CA ASN A 2 -2.02 -11.34 -19.00
C ASN A 2 -1.60 -12.56 -18.16
N THR A 3 -2.56 -13.34 -17.70
CA THR A 3 -2.32 -14.47 -16.79
C THR A 3 -1.77 -15.72 -17.50
N THR A 4 -1.76 -15.76 -18.84
CA THR A 4 -1.31 -16.97 -19.58
C THR A 4 0.21 -17.18 -19.52
N GLU A 5 0.98 -16.12 -19.26
CA GLU A 5 2.44 -16.16 -19.17
C GLU A 5 2.97 -16.12 -17.74
N LEU A 6 2.07 -15.93 -16.77
CA LEU A 6 2.43 -15.83 -15.37
C LEU A 6 2.30 -17.19 -14.67
N ILE A 7 3.27 -17.52 -13.83
CA ILE A 7 3.25 -18.75 -13.03
C ILE A 7 2.58 -18.56 -11.66
N ALA A 8 2.50 -17.31 -11.19
CA ALA A 8 1.85 -16.94 -9.93
C ALA A 8 1.47 -15.46 -9.95
N ILE A 9 0.66 -15.04 -8.98
CA ILE A 9 0.35 -13.64 -8.70
C ILE A 9 0.59 -13.40 -7.21
N ASP A 10 1.52 -12.49 -6.90
CA ASP A 10 1.71 -12.00 -5.54
C ASP A 10 0.72 -10.85 -5.28
N VAL A 11 -0.19 -11.09 -4.35
CA VAL A 11 -1.23 -10.10 -3.99
C VAL A 11 -0.81 -9.15 -2.86
N HIS A 12 0.43 -9.24 -2.38
CA HIS A 12 0.90 -8.47 -1.23
C HIS A 12 2.29 -7.86 -1.44
N THR A 13 2.41 -6.96 -2.41
CA THR A 13 3.68 -6.29 -2.72
C THR A 13 3.65 -4.83 -2.28
N HIS A 14 4.57 -4.46 -1.40
CA HIS A 14 4.74 -3.08 -0.98
C HIS A 14 5.64 -2.29 -1.93
N ALA A 15 5.27 -1.05 -2.23
CA ALA A 15 6.19 -0.08 -2.79
C ALA A 15 7.12 0.42 -1.66
N GLU A 16 8.44 0.23 -1.83
CA GLU A 16 9.43 0.53 -0.80
C GLU A 16 10.10 1.88 -1.02
N VAL A 17 10.49 2.18 -2.26
CA VAL A 17 11.14 3.44 -2.63
C VAL A 17 10.43 4.05 -3.84
N SER A 18 10.12 5.34 -3.73
CA SER A 18 9.54 6.13 -4.82
C SER A 18 10.55 6.35 -5.94
N CYS A 19 10.16 6.14 -7.19
CA CYS A 19 10.95 6.54 -8.34
C CYS A 19 10.90 8.05 -8.56
N TRP A 20 9.83 8.72 -8.09
CA TRP A 20 9.68 10.17 -8.21
C TRP A 20 10.49 10.92 -7.16
N ASN A 21 10.66 10.33 -5.97
CA ASN A 21 11.44 10.91 -4.89
C ASN A 21 12.24 9.84 -4.12
N PRO A 22 13.31 9.29 -4.72
CA PRO A 22 14.09 8.19 -4.13
C PRO A 22 14.89 8.60 -2.88
N PHE A 23 14.97 9.89 -2.58
CA PHE A 23 15.76 10.44 -1.46
C PHE A 23 14.86 11.00 -0.35
N ASP A 24 13.62 10.53 -0.22
CA ASP A 24 12.71 10.99 0.84
C ASP A 24 13.24 10.58 2.22
N ALA A 25 13.72 11.57 2.97
CA ALA A 25 14.35 11.38 4.28
C ALA A 25 13.34 11.14 5.44
N TYR A 26 12.04 11.19 5.18
CA TYR A 26 11.03 11.05 6.25
C TYR A 26 10.92 9.64 6.83
N GLY A 27 11.74 8.70 6.37
CA GLY A 27 11.65 7.29 6.71
C GLY A 27 12.77 6.71 7.57
N GLU A 28 13.85 7.44 7.87
CA GLU A 28 15.07 6.84 8.44
C GLU A 28 14.85 6.03 9.71
N GLU A 29 14.02 6.49 10.65
CA GLU A 29 13.77 5.75 11.89
C GLU A 29 12.92 4.52 11.63
N TYR A 30 11.86 4.67 10.83
CA TYR A 30 11.02 3.56 10.39
C TYR A 30 11.83 2.55 9.58
N ASP A 31 12.65 3.04 8.68
CA ASP A 31 13.48 2.23 7.82
C ASP A 31 14.51 1.42 8.62
N ARG A 32 15.15 2.04 9.62
CA ARG A 32 16.03 1.31 10.56
C ARG A 32 15.30 0.25 11.37
N ALA A 33 14.07 0.54 11.81
CA ALA A 33 13.26 -0.44 12.53
C ALA A 33 12.88 -1.63 11.63
N ALA A 34 12.49 -1.35 10.38
CA ALA A 34 12.17 -2.36 9.39
C ALA A 34 13.40 -3.20 9.00
N ASP A 35 14.55 -2.58 8.78
CA ASP A 35 15.81 -3.27 8.48
C ASP A 35 16.20 -4.23 9.61
N LYS A 36 16.06 -3.78 10.86
CA LYS A 36 16.30 -4.62 12.03
C LYS A 36 15.34 -5.79 12.12
N TYR A 37 14.07 -5.56 11.79
CA TYR A 37 13.04 -6.60 11.88
C TYR A 37 13.13 -7.62 10.75
N PHE A 38 13.33 -7.16 9.53
CA PHE A 38 13.37 -8.02 8.33
C PHE A 38 14.76 -8.54 8.00
N GLY A 39 15.80 -8.04 8.65
CA GLY A 39 17.19 -8.46 8.42
C GLY A 39 17.75 -8.05 7.04
N SER A 40 17.16 -7.01 6.42
CA SER A 40 17.56 -6.51 5.11
C SER A 40 17.53 -5.00 5.07
N ASN A 41 18.56 -4.41 4.46
CA ASN A 41 18.67 -2.97 4.18
C ASN A 41 18.41 -2.64 2.70
N ARG A 42 18.12 -3.63 1.87
CA ARG A 42 17.84 -3.42 0.45
C ARG A 42 16.38 -3.00 0.28
N ARG A 43 16.21 -1.81 -0.28
CA ARG A 43 14.91 -1.25 -0.63
C ARG A 43 14.87 -0.96 -2.11
N PRO A 44 14.21 -1.81 -2.89
CA PRO A 44 14.09 -1.60 -4.32
C PRO A 44 13.12 -0.45 -4.61
N THR A 45 13.37 0.26 -5.68
CA THR A 45 12.40 1.15 -6.30
C THR A 45 11.24 0.34 -6.88
N ILE A 46 10.14 1.04 -7.23
CA ILE A 46 9.01 0.40 -7.91
C ILE A 46 9.47 -0.30 -9.20
N ASP A 47 10.29 0.37 -10.01
CA ASP A 47 10.77 -0.18 -11.28
C ASP A 47 11.67 -1.41 -11.09
N GLU A 48 12.55 -1.39 -10.10
CA GLU A 48 13.40 -2.55 -9.75
C GLU A 48 12.56 -3.74 -9.27
N THR A 49 11.52 -3.46 -8.47
CA THR A 49 10.57 -4.51 -8.03
C THR A 49 9.85 -5.12 -9.22
N VAL A 50 9.31 -4.30 -10.11
CA VAL A 50 8.63 -4.78 -11.32
C VAL A 50 9.58 -5.61 -12.19
N ALA A 51 10.82 -5.17 -12.39
CA ALA A 51 11.82 -5.90 -13.17
C ALA A 51 12.11 -7.28 -12.55
N TYR A 52 12.27 -7.36 -11.24
CA TYR A 52 12.47 -8.61 -10.52
C TYR A 52 11.30 -9.59 -10.69
N TYR A 53 10.06 -9.11 -10.52
CA TYR A 53 8.87 -9.93 -10.66
C TYR A 53 8.68 -10.40 -12.12
N ARG A 54 9.01 -9.56 -13.09
CA ARG A 54 8.97 -9.90 -14.51
C ARG A 54 9.93 -11.04 -14.85
N GLU A 55 11.17 -10.98 -14.35
CA GLU A 55 12.15 -12.06 -14.51
C GLU A 55 11.62 -13.40 -13.98
N LYS A 56 10.88 -13.35 -12.85
CA LYS A 56 10.30 -14.56 -12.22
C LYS A 56 8.96 -14.99 -12.85
N LYS A 57 8.42 -14.26 -13.81
CA LYS A 57 7.09 -14.48 -14.40
C LYS A 57 5.97 -14.49 -13.34
N ILE A 58 6.09 -13.63 -12.33
CA ILE A 58 5.11 -13.48 -11.27
C ILE A 58 4.40 -12.15 -11.47
N GLY A 59 3.07 -12.18 -11.56
CA GLY A 59 2.26 -10.95 -11.52
C GLY A 59 2.24 -10.38 -10.11
N LEU A 60 1.98 -9.06 -9.99
CA LEU A 60 1.97 -8.44 -8.68
C LEU A 60 0.80 -7.46 -8.51
N VAL A 61 0.29 -7.42 -7.29
CA VAL A 61 -0.60 -6.36 -6.80
C VAL A 61 0.24 -5.47 -5.89
N MET A 62 0.53 -4.24 -6.34
CA MET A 62 1.37 -3.32 -5.60
C MET A 62 0.57 -2.18 -4.97
N PHE A 63 0.99 -1.78 -3.79
CA PHE A 63 0.39 -0.68 -3.03
C PHE A 63 1.42 0.00 -2.13
N THR A 64 1.09 1.22 -1.71
CA THR A 64 1.72 1.92 -0.59
C THR A 64 0.97 1.64 0.71
N VAL A 65 1.46 2.17 1.83
CA VAL A 65 0.70 2.27 3.08
C VAL A 65 0.68 3.74 3.50
N ASP A 66 -0.51 4.33 3.45
CA ASP A 66 -0.73 5.70 3.91
C ASP A 66 -0.94 5.71 5.42
N SER A 67 0.11 6.01 6.15
CA SER A 67 0.14 6.09 7.61
C SER A 67 0.63 7.45 8.10
N GLU A 68 0.41 8.50 7.31
CA GLU A 68 0.94 9.85 7.56
C GLU A 68 0.50 10.40 8.89
N ALA A 69 -0.76 10.17 9.31
CA ALA A 69 -1.29 10.68 10.56
C ALA A 69 -0.62 10.05 11.81
N GLN A 70 -0.21 8.80 11.74
CA GLN A 70 0.36 8.08 12.88
C GLN A 70 1.88 8.08 12.90
N LEU A 71 2.52 7.96 11.74
CA LEU A 71 3.97 7.83 11.62
C LEU A 71 4.66 9.12 11.21
N GLY A 72 3.90 10.15 10.79
CA GLY A 72 4.47 11.37 10.23
C GLY A 72 5.27 11.13 8.94
N ARG A 73 5.17 9.94 8.36
CA ARG A 73 5.91 9.55 7.16
C ARG A 73 5.07 9.84 5.92
N ARG A 74 5.66 10.55 4.96
CA ARG A 74 5.06 10.71 3.64
C ARG A 74 4.92 9.35 2.96
N ARG A 75 3.73 9.06 2.46
CA ARG A 75 3.52 7.87 1.63
C ARG A 75 4.15 8.04 0.25
N ILE A 76 4.44 6.94 -0.42
CA ILE A 76 4.63 6.93 -1.87
C ILE A 76 3.27 7.28 -2.51
N PRO A 77 3.20 8.21 -3.47
CA PRO A 77 1.93 8.58 -4.09
C PRO A 77 1.21 7.39 -4.71
N ASN A 78 -0.10 7.26 -4.46
CA ASN A 78 -0.92 6.24 -5.13
C ASN A 78 -0.87 6.40 -6.66
N GLU A 79 -0.75 7.63 -7.13
CA GLU A 79 -0.65 7.99 -8.55
C GLU A 79 0.59 7.37 -9.20
N GLU A 80 1.72 7.38 -8.51
CA GLU A 80 2.97 6.76 -8.98
C GLU A 80 2.79 5.26 -9.20
N ILE A 81 2.13 4.57 -8.28
CA ILE A 81 1.84 3.14 -8.39
C ILE A 81 0.88 2.88 -9.54
N CYS A 82 -0.13 3.74 -9.72
CA CYS A 82 -1.05 3.65 -10.84
C CYS A 82 -0.36 3.83 -12.20
N GLU A 83 0.59 4.77 -12.30
CA GLU A 83 1.37 4.97 -13.52
C GLU A 83 2.29 3.79 -13.81
N ALA A 84 2.94 3.24 -12.79
CA ALA A 84 3.74 2.03 -12.94
C ALA A 84 2.87 0.84 -13.41
N ALA A 85 1.67 0.68 -12.85
CA ALA A 85 0.73 -0.36 -13.27
C ALA A 85 0.23 -0.15 -14.71
N LYS A 86 -0.01 1.09 -15.15
CA LYS A 86 -0.35 1.38 -16.55
C LYS A 86 0.77 0.98 -17.50
N LYS A 87 2.02 1.28 -17.16
CA LYS A 87 3.22 0.91 -17.96
C LYS A 87 3.44 -0.60 -18.00
N ASN A 88 3.00 -1.33 -16.98
CA ASN A 88 3.21 -2.77 -16.80
C ASN A 88 1.87 -3.53 -16.68
N ALA A 89 0.86 -3.13 -17.45
CA ALA A 89 -0.50 -3.67 -17.36
C ALA A 89 -0.61 -5.17 -17.68
N ASP A 90 0.42 -5.73 -18.29
CA ASP A 90 0.56 -7.16 -18.54
C ASP A 90 0.72 -7.99 -17.26
N MET A 91 1.33 -7.42 -16.22
CA MET A 91 1.68 -8.17 -15.01
C MET A 91 1.40 -7.43 -13.68
N MET A 92 1.09 -6.14 -13.70
CA MET A 92 0.93 -5.34 -12.47
C MET A 92 -0.49 -4.79 -12.34
N ILE A 93 -1.00 -4.81 -11.10
CA ILE A 93 -2.26 -4.19 -10.69
C ILE A 93 -1.94 -3.21 -9.57
N ALA A 94 -2.47 -1.98 -9.66
CA ALA A 94 -2.37 -0.98 -8.61
C ALA A 94 -3.52 -1.11 -7.61
N PHE A 95 -3.17 -1.22 -6.33
CA PHE A 95 -4.07 -0.94 -5.22
C PHE A 95 -3.66 0.39 -4.57
N ALA A 96 -4.63 1.11 -4.03
CA ALA A 96 -4.38 2.34 -3.29
C ALA A 96 -4.35 2.08 -1.79
N SER A 97 -3.69 2.96 -1.06
CA SER A 97 -3.85 3.06 0.39
C SER A 97 -4.19 4.49 0.77
N ILE A 98 -5.17 4.64 1.63
CA ILE A 98 -5.64 5.93 2.12
C ILE A 98 -5.78 5.84 3.64
N ASP A 99 -5.22 6.81 4.35
CA ASP A 99 -5.34 6.88 5.80
C ASP A 99 -6.81 7.16 6.20
N PRO A 100 -7.45 6.29 6.99
CA PRO A 100 -8.83 6.51 7.45
C PRO A 100 -9.04 7.80 8.23
N HIS A 101 -8.00 8.37 8.84
CA HIS A 101 -8.07 9.65 9.53
C HIS A 101 -8.40 10.82 8.59
N LYS A 102 -8.25 10.65 7.28
CA LYS A 102 -8.67 11.63 6.27
C LYS A 102 -10.20 11.70 6.10
N GLY A 103 -10.95 10.72 6.60
CA GLY A 103 -12.41 10.71 6.58
C GLY A 103 -13.00 11.02 5.20
N ARG A 104 -13.83 12.05 5.09
CA ARG A 104 -14.46 12.46 3.81
C ARG A 104 -13.47 12.92 2.74
N MET A 105 -12.32 13.46 3.13
CA MET A 105 -11.26 13.81 2.18
C MET A 105 -10.66 12.55 1.57
N GLY A 106 -10.43 11.52 2.39
CA GLY A 106 -10.00 10.22 1.93
C GLY A 106 -11.01 9.55 0.99
N ALA A 107 -12.31 9.70 1.25
CA ALA A 107 -13.35 9.19 0.35
C ALA A 107 -13.33 9.88 -1.03
N ARG A 108 -13.10 11.20 -1.08
CA ARG A 108 -12.92 11.93 -2.35
C ARG A 108 -11.68 11.46 -3.09
N GLU A 109 -10.58 11.28 -2.37
CA GLU A 109 -9.34 10.74 -2.93
C GLU A 109 -9.55 9.32 -3.47
N ALA A 110 -10.24 8.45 -2.74
CA ALA A 110 -10.57 7.10 -3.19
C ALA A 110 -11.33 7.12 -4.52
N ARG A 111 -12.38 7.93 -4.62
CA ARG A 111 -13.17 8.06 -5.83
C ARG A 111 -12.33 8.53 -7.02
N ARG A 112 -11.54 9.58 -6.83
CA ARG A 112 -10.63 10.09 -7.85
C ARG A 112 -9.62 9.05 -8.34
N LEU A 113 -9.03 8.31 -7.41
CA LEU A 113 -8.06 7.25 -7.75
C LEU A 113 -8.71 6.11 -8.55
N ILE A 114 -9.96 5.78 -8.27
CA ILE A 114 -10.70 4.77 -9.02
C ILE A 114 -11.04 5.30 -10.42
N GLU A 115 -11.67 6.47 -10.50
CA GLU A 115 -12.27 7.00 -11.73
C GLU A 115 -11.21 7.54 -12.69
N GLU A 116 -10.18 8.23 -12.20
CA GLU A 116 -9.17 8.88 -13.04
C GLU A 116 -7.88 8.07 -13.20
N HIS A 117 -7.50 7.31 -12.18
CA HIS A 117 -6.21 6.57 -12.16
C HIS A 117 -6.36 5.06 -12.34
N GLY A 118 -7.58 4.52 -12.24
CA GLY A 118 -7.87 3.13 -12.55
C GLY A 118 -7.43 2.13 -11.48
N VAL A 119 -7.41 2.56 -10.22
CA VAL A 119 -7.17 1.69 -9.04
C VAL A 119 -8.13 0.51 -9.04
N LYS A 120 -7.64 -0.67 -8.70
CA LYS A 120 -8.40 -1.93 -8.72
C LYS A 120 -8.65 -2.53 -7.34
N GLY A 121 -8.26 -1.84 -6.29
CA GLY A 121 -8.50 -2.26 -4.91
C GLY A 121 -7.78 -1.36 -3.92
N PHE A 122 -7.93 -1.68 -2.64
CA PHE A 122 -7.37 -0.88 -1.56
C PHE A 122 -6.62 -1.74 -0.55
N LYS A 123 -5.56 -1.17 0.02
CA LYS A 123 -4.80 -1.74 1.12
C LYS A 123 -4.96 -0.89 2.37
N PHE A 124 -5.28 -1.56 3.47
CA PHE A 124 -5.28 -0.99 4.82
C PHE A 124 -4.28 -1.73 5.71
N HIS A 125 -3.69 -0.98 6.61
CA HIS A 125 -2.80 -1.52 7.64
C HIS A 125 -3.20 -0.96 9.01
N PRO A 126 -4.22 -1.56 9.66
CA PRO A 126 -4.80 -1.04 10.91
C PRO A 126 -3.77 -0.70 11.97
N THR A 127 -2.74 -1.54 12.12
CA THR A 127 -1.65 -1.35 13.08
C THR A 127 -0.93 -0.01 12.93
N VAL A 128 -0.41 0.28 11.71
CA VAL A 128 0.39 1.49 11.48
C VAL A 128 -0.47 2.71 11.11
N GLN A 129 -1.71 2.49 10.68
CA GLN A 129 -2.68 3.54 10.45
C GLN A 129 -3.48 3.92 11.72
N GLY A 130 -3.31 3.17 12.82
CA GLY A 130 -3.88 3.51 14.12
C GLY A 130 -5.40 3.46 14.19
N PHE A 131 -6.05 2.53 13.49
CA PHE A 131 -7.50 2.36 13.52
C PHE A 131 -7.90 0.90 13.62
N LEU A 132 -9.13 0.62 14.02
CA LEU A 132 -9.72 -0.71 13.94
C LEU A 132 -10.56 -0.83 12.66
N PRO A 133 -10.59 -2.00 11.98
CA PRO A 133 -11.32 -2.14 10.71
C PRO A 133 -12.80 -1.77 10.77
N TYR A 134 -13.43 -1.81 11.94
CA TYR A 134 -14.82 -1.43 12.16
C TYR A 134 -15.01 0.02 12.62
N ASP A 135 -13.95 0.82 12.75
CA ASP A 135 -14.06 2.22 13.17
C ASP A 135 -14.84 3.04 12.13
N ARG A 136 -15.81 3.82 12.61
CA ARG A 136 -16.69 4.64 11.76
C ARG A 136 -15.93 5.68 10.92
N MET A 137 -14.74 6.08 11.34
CA MET A 137 -13.90 7.01 10.58
C MET A 137 -13.52 6.47 9.20
N ALA A 138 -13.40 5.14 9.05
CA ALA A 138 -13.07 4.49 7.78
C ALA A 138 -14.28 4.32 6.85
N TRP A 139 -15.51 4.38 7.37
CA TRP A 139 -16.73 4.10 6.61
C TRP A 139 -16.88 4.95 5.34
N PRO A 140 -16.60 6.27 5.32
CA PRO A 140 -16.72 7.04 4.10
C PRO A 140 -15.85 6.51 2.95
N ILE A 141 -14.69 5.92 3.26
CA ILE A 141 -13.81 5.30 2.27
C ILE A 141 -14.36 3.94 1.87
N TYR A 142 -14.84 3.15 2.83
CA TYR A 142 -15.43 1.83 2.56
C TYR A 142 -16.68 1.92 1.68
N GLU A 143 -17.52 2.93 1.89
CA GLU A 143 -18.69 3.18 1.06
C GLU A 143 -18.31 3.39 -0.41
N VAL A 144 -17.25 4.17 -0.68
CA VAL A 144 -16.74 4.36 -2.05
C VAL A 144 -16.20 3.05 -2.63
N ILE A 145 -15.45 2.28 -1.85
CA ILE A 145 -14.91 0.98 -2.28
C ILE A 145 -16.05 0.02 -2.63
N ALA A 146 -17.08 -0.05 -1.78
CA ALA A 146 -18.24 -0.92 -1.97
C ALA A 146 -19.08 -0.48 -3.18
N GLU A 147 -19.32 0.83 -3.35
CA GLU A 147 -20.02 1.40 -4.50
C GLU A 147 -19.39 0.96 -5.84
N HIS A 148 -18.06 0.92 -5.88
CA HIS A 148 -17.32 0.50 -7.07
C HIS A 148 -17.01 -1.01 -7.11
N GLN A 149 -17.53 -1.77 -6.15
CA GLN A 149 -17.35 -3.23 -6.05
C GLN A 149 -15.86 -3.66 -6.08
N LEU A 150 -14.99 -2.89 -5.43
CA LEU A 150 -13.56 -3.17 -5.39
C LEU A 150 -13.18 -3.96 -4.13
N PRO A 151 -12.13 -4.79 -4.20
CA PRO A 151 -11.61 -5.49 -3.04
C PRO A 151 -10.83 -4.56 -2.11
N ALA A 152 -10.79 -4.91 -0.82
CA ALA A 152 -9.94 -4.32 0.19
C ALA A 152 -9.13 -5.39 0.91
N ILE A 153 -7.83 -5.19 1.03
CA ILE A 153 -6.91 -6.06 1.75
C ILE A 153 -6.55 -5.41 3.08
N PHE A 154 -6.66 -6.15 4.17
CA PHE A 154 -6.30 -5.69 5.50
C PHE A 154 -5.09 -6.49 6.02
N HIS A 155 -4.09 -5.77 6.54
CA HIS A 155 -3.11 -6.41 7.40
C HIS A 155 -3.83 -6.92 8.66
N SER A 156 -3.56 -8.14 9.03
CA SER A 156 -4.11 -8.76 10.25
C SER A 156 -3.01 -9.45 11.04
N GLY A 157 -3.18 -9.54 12.35
CA GLY A 157 -2.20 -10.11 13.25
C GLY A 157 -1.11 -9.14 13.69
N HIS A 158 0.01 -9.70 14.17
CA HIS A 158 1.14 -8.90 14.61
C HIS A 158 1.87 -8.21 13.46
N SER A 159 2.35 -7.00 13.71
CA SER A 159 3.28 -6.32 12.83
C SER A 159 4.57 -6.05 13.61
N GLY A 160 5.73 -6.28 12.96
CA GLY A 160 7.02 -5.85 13.49
C GLY A 160 7.20 -4.34 13.46
N ILE A 161 6.30 -3.63 12.81
CA ILE A 161 6.27 -2.20 12.64
C ILE A 161 5.07 -1.65 13.40
N GLY A 162 5.20 -0.49 14.03
CA GLY A 162 4.13 0.14 14.80
C GLY A 162 4.05 -0.37 16.25
N SER A 163 5.16 -0.81 16.81
CA SER A 163 5.26 -1.15 18.23
C SER A 163 4.82 0.03 19.10
N GLY A 164 3.90 -0.22 20.03
CA GLY A 164 3.32 0.82 20.90
C GLY A 164 2.14 1.59 20.32
N MET A 165 1.76 1.36 19.07
CA MET A 165 0.58 1.95 18.48
C MET A 165 -0.72 1.28 18.95
N ARG A 166 -1.86 2.02 18.90
CA ARG A 166 -3.17 1.59 19.40
C ARG A 166 -3.61 0.20 18.91
N CYS A 167 -3.31 -0.12 17.68
CA CYS A 167 -3.64 -1.41 17.06
C CYS A 167 -2.38 -2.24 16.80
N GLY A 168 -1.22 -1.76 17.28
CA GLY A 168 0.09 -2.31 17.04
C GLY A 168 0.52 -3.31 18.07
N GLY A 169 0.54 -4.53 17.70
CA GLY A 169 1.33 -5.55 18.33
C GLY A 169 1.08 -5.75 19.81
N GLY A 170 0.26 -6.62 20.10
CA GLY A 170 -0.04 -7.06 21.43
C GLY A 170 -1.53 -7.23 21.58
N LEU A 171 -2.05 -8.28 21.02
CA LEU A 171 -3.19 -8.90 21.66
C LEU A 171 -2.73 -9.24 23.07
N ARG A 172 -3.05 -8.39 24.03
CA ARG A 172 -2.97 -8.73 25.44
C ARG A 172 -4.14 -9.65 25.76
#